data_a20e0f80ec64eccc167595d079d3cd08
#
_entry.id   a20e0f80ec64eccc167595d079d3cd08
#
_cell.length_a   1.000
_cell.length_b   1.000
_cell.length_c   1.000
_cell.angle_alpha   90.00
_cell.angle_beta   90.00
_cell.angle_gamma   90.00
#
_symmetry.space_group_name_H-M   'P 1'
#
loop_
_entity.id
_entity.type
_entity.pdbx_description
1 polymer ?
#
loop_
_entity_poly.entity_id
_entity_poly.type
_entity_poly.pdbx_seq_one_letter_code
_entity_poly.pdbx_strand_id
1 'polypeptide(L)'
;HLKGALALKKDHRKAVTLGQGKTLGMLFFNPSLRTRLSTQKAGRLLGMEVVVMNFGSEGWQLEFGDGVVMDGGKAEHIKEAAAVLSQYCDVIAVRSFAELKNQAQDQADIVLNGFLKYAGVPIVNMESAAGHPLQALADAMTIEEHKKRAQPKIVLTWAPHPRALPQAVPNSFVEMMQLMGGPTAIAHPKGYALNPELTRGIPIYHNQEEALEDADFVYVKNWSASDPYGAVLNTDPSWMVNLDKLGSAQMMHCLPVRRNVVVADDVLDSAQSLVLHQANNRTYSALYVLHQILQH
;
A
#
# COMPACT_ATOMS: atom_id res chain seq x y z
N HIS A 1 16.56 -3.25 -3.70
CA HIS A 1 15.57 -3.58 -2.66
C HIS A 1 14.88 -4.94 -2.92
N LEU A 2 14.32 -5.22 -4.11
CA LEU A 2 13.59 -6.46 -4.41
C LEU A 2 14.43 -7.73 -4.14
N LYS A 3 15.65 -7.80 -4.67
CA LYS A 3 16.55 -8.95 -4.44
C LYS A 3 16.85 -9.16 -2.94
N GLY A 4 17.06 -8.09 -2.19
CA GLY A 4 17.28 -8.15 -0.75
C GLY A 4 16.09 -8.67 0.02
N ALA A 5 14.87 -8.22 -0.31
CA ALA A 5 13.64 -8.69 0.30
C ALA A 5 13.40 -10.20 0.05
N LEU A 6 13.64 -10.65 -1.18
CA LEU A 6 13.56 -12.08 -1.54
C LEU A 6 14.62 -12.93 -0.84
N ALA A 7 15.85 -12.40 -0.68
CA ALA A 7 16.89 -13.08 0.07
C ALA A 7 16.55 -13.25 1.54
N LEU A 8 16.04 -12.19 2.19
CA LEU A 8 15.55 -12.26 3.57
C LEU A 8 14.34 -13.19 3.73
N LYS A 9 13.45 -13.25 2.75
CA LYS A 9 12.34 -14.22 2.76
C LYS A 9 12.86 -15.66 2.81
N LYS A 10 13.94 -15.97 2.08
CA LYS A 10 14.54 -17.31 2.05
C LYS A 10 15.26 -17.66 3.36
N ASP A 11 16.00 -16.72 3.95
CA ASP A 11 16.73 -16.93 5.20
C ASP A 11 16.77 -15.66 6.07
N HIS A 12 15.73 -15.49 6.89
CA HIS A 12 15.63 -14.38 7.84
C HIS A 12 16.22 -14.72 9.23
N ARG A 13 16.63 -15.96 9.47
CA ARG A 13 17.11 -16.41 10.80
C ARG A 13 18.35 -15.66 11.27
N LYS A 14 19.21 -15.22 10.36
CA LYS A 14 20.41 -14.42 10.67
C LYS A 14 20.09 -13.00 11.15
N ALA A 15 18.88 -12.53 10.96
CA ALA A 15 18.45 -11.19 11.35
C ALA A 15 17.67 -11.16 12.68
N VAL A 16 17.39 -12.30 13.31
CA VAL A 16 16.50 -12.44 14.49
C VAL A 16 16.98 -11.61 15.70
N THR A 17 18.26 -11.32 15.82
CA THR A 17 18.80 -10.53 16.95
C THR A 17 19.06 -9.07 16.61
N LEU A 18 18.85 -8.66 15.36
CA LEU A 18 19.21 -7.30 14.90
C LEU A 18 18.41 -6.20 15.62
N GLY A 19 17.14 -6.49 15.93
CA GLY A 19 16.24 -5.58 16.65
C GLY A 19 16.14 -5.83 18.15
N GLN A 20 17.03 -6.64 18.72
CA GLN A 20 16.98 -6.99 20.14
C GLN A 20 17.21 -5.72 21.00
N GLY A 21 16.30 -5.48 21.96
CA GLY A 21 16.29 -4.28 22.79
C GLY A 21 15.81 -3.02 22.08
N LYS A 22 15.27 -3.14 20.85
CA LYS A 22 14.70 -2.05 20.08
C LYS A 22 13.18 -2.12 20.00
N THR A 23 12.53 -0.99 20.04
CA THR A 23 11.06 -0.86 19.99
C THR A 23 10.58 -0.32 18.65
N LEU A 24 9.65 -1.04 18.02
CA LEU A 24 8.87 -0.58 16.87
C LEU A 24 7.53 -0.04 17.33
N GLY A 25 7.32 1.27 17.22
CA GLY A 25 6.02 1.92 17.42
C GLY A 25 5.20 1.90 16.13
N MET A 26 4.04 1.25 16.15
CA MET A 26 3.13 1.19 15.00
C MET A 26 1.90 2.07 15.26
N LEU A 27 1.74 3.16 14.50
CA LEU A 27 0.70 4.15 14.68
C LEU A 27 -0.37 4.00 13.60
N PHE A 28 -1.61 3.77 14.01
CA PHE A 28 -2.75 3.59 13.12
C PHE A 28 -3.77 4.71 13.30
N PHE A 29 -3.93 5.52 12.27
CA PHE A 29 -5.01 6.52 12.16
C PHE A 29 -6.28 5.93 11.53
N ASN A 30 -6.16 4.76 10.90
CA ASN A 30 -7.26 4.01 10.30
C ASN A 30 -7.11 2.51 10.58
N PRO A 31 -8.22 1.74 10.70
CA PRO A 31 -8.18 0.31 10.94
C PRO A 31 -7.42 -0.46 9.85
N SER A 32 -6.70 -1.51 10.23
CA SER A 32 -6.06 -2.44 9.31
C SER A 32 -5.88 -3.82 9.93
N LEU A 33 -6.17 -4.86 9.15
CA LEU A 33 -5.87 -6.25 9.51
C LEU A 33 -4.47 -6.64 9.02
N ARG A 34 -4.25 -6.58 7.70
CA ARG A 34 -3.03 -7.09 7.05
C ARG A 34 -1.79 -6.28 7.39
N THR A 35 -1.85 -4.95 7.29
CA THR A 35 -0.72 -4.08 7.65
C THR A 35 -0.31 -4.30 9.08
N ARG A 36 -1.29 -4.37 10.00
CA ARG A 36 -1.03 -4.63 11.42
C ARG A 36 -0.29 -5.94 11.62
N LEU A 37 -0.87 -7.06 11.17
CA LEU A 37 -0.33 -8.38 11.44
C LEU A 37 1.00 -8.64 10.72
N SER A 38 1.15 -8.19 9.46
CA SER A 38 2.38 -8.40 8.69
C SER A 38 3.55 -7.61 9.26
N THR A 39 3.34 -6.32 9.63
CA THR A 39 4.41 -5.48 10.18
C THR A 39 4.76 -5.88 11.62
N GLN A 40 3.77 -6.27 12.45
CA GLN A 40 4.05 -6.86 13.76
C GLN A 40 4.89 -8.13 13.64
N LYS A 41 4.53 -9.02 12.72
CA LYS A 41 5.30 -10.25 12.46
C LYS A 41 6.73 -9.90 12.01
N ALA A 42 6.89 -8.92 11.12
CA ALA A 42 8.19 -8.48 10.64
C ALA A 42 9.09 -7.97 11.78
N GLY A 43 8.57 -7.09 12.65
CA GLY A 43 9.31 -6.59 13.82
C GLY A 43 9.74 -7.73 14.76
N ARG A 44 8.83 -8.66 15.06
CA ARG A 44 9.14 -9.83 15.89
C ARG A 44 10.18 -10.77 15.28
N LEU A 45 10.18 -10.95 13.94
CA LEU A 45 11.20 -11.73 13.25
C LEU A 45 12.59 -11.10 13.34
N LEU A 46 12.70 -9.80 13.61
CA LEU A 46 13.96 -9.11 13.89
C LEU A 46 14.33 -9.07 15.36
N GLY A 47 13.47 -9.57 16.26
CA GLY A 47 13.67 -9.53 17.71
C GLY A 47 13.26 -8.20 18.35
N MET A 48 12.52 -7.34 17.65
CA MET A 48 12.02 -6.08 18.19
C MET A 48 10.85 -6.30 19.14
N GLU A 49 10.73 -5.44 20.14
CA GLU A 49 9.46 -5.20 20.82
C GLU A 49 8.54 -4.40 19.90
N VAL A 50 7.24 -4.72 19.91
CA VAL A 50 6.28 -4.07 19.01
C VAL A 50 5.13 -3.50 19.81
N VAL A 51 5.01 -2.18 19.80
CA VAL A 51 3.91 -1.43 20.41
C VAL A 51 2.98 -0.94 19.31
N VAL A 52 1.67 -1.15 19.49
CA VAL A 52 0.66 -0.73 18.50
C VAL A 52 -0.31 0.25 19.15
N MET A 53 -0.48 1.41 18.54
CA MET A 53 -1.38 2.46 18.99
C MET A 53 -2.40 2.81 17.90
N ASN A 54 -3.68 2.91 18.28
CA ASN A 54 -4.78 3.32 17.40
C ASN A 54 -5.22 4.75 17.77
N PHE A 55 -4.74 5.74 17.03
CA PHE A 55 -5.06 7.15 17.28
C PHE A 55 -6.56 7.48 17.08
N GLY A 56 -7.31 6.66 16.33
CA GLY A 56 -8.74 6.84 16.15
C GLY A 56 -9.62 6.37 17.32
N SER A 57 -9.07 5.56 18.27
CA SER A 57 -9.85 4.94 19.35
C SER A 57 -9.15 4.89 20.71
N GLU A 58 -7.83 4.93 20.75
CA GLU A 58 -7.02 4.79 21.98
C GLU A 58 -6.22 6.06 22.31
N GLY A 59 -5.95 6.90 21.28
CA GLY A 59 -5.25 8.16 21.43
C GLY A 59 -6.17 9.36 21.20
N TRP A 60 -5.69 10.51 21.61
CA TRP A 60 -6.33 11.79 21.33
C TRP A 60 -6.03 12.26 19.91
N GLN A 61 -6.82 13.22 19.43
CA GLN A 61 -6.60 13.82 18.11
C GLN A 61 -5.39 14.75 18.14
N LEU A 62 -4.56 14.66 17.10
CA LEU A 62 -3.38 15.51 16.92
C LEU A 62 -3.71 16.74 16.07
N GLU A 63 -3.06 17.85 16.41
CA GLU A 63 -3.00 19.06 15.59
C GLU A 63 -1.75 19.04 14.71
N PHE A 64 -1.89 19.44 13.45
CA PHE A 64 -0.80 19.44 12.46
C PHE A 64 -0.48 20.85 11.93
N GLY A 65 -1.32 21.85 12.21
CA GLY A 65 -1.19 23.21 11.67
C GLY A 65 -0.15 24.04 12.44
N ASP A 66 0.79 24.67 11.73
CA ASP A 66 1.73 25.59 12.35
C ASP A 66 1.01 26.89 12.82
N GLY A 67 1.34 27.37 14.04
CA GLY A 67 0.82 28.61 14.61
C GLY A 67 -0.66 28.57 15.04
N VAL A 68 -1.26 27.39 15.10
CA VAL A 68 -2.67 27.24 15.53
C VAL A 68 -2.81 27.48 17.02
N VAL A 69 -3.87 28.17 17.41
CA VAL A 69 -4.29 28.27 18.82
C VAL A 69 -5.06 26.99 19.15
N MET A 70 -4.55 26.20 20.08
CA MET A 70 -5.11 24.89 20.44
C MET A 70 -6.20 25.00 21.53
N ASP A 71 -7.25 25.76 21.25
CA ASP A 71 -8.43 25.96 22.12
C ASP A 71 -9.64 25.06 21.77
N GLY A 72 -9.46 24.16 20.80
CA GLY A 72 -10.47 23.24 20.28
C GLY A 72 -10.35 21.81 20.84
N GLY A 73 -10.86 20.83 20.07
CA GLY A 73 -10.94 19.42 20.48
C GLY A 73 -9.65 18.60 20.34
N LYS A 74 -8.57 19.15 19.78
CA LYS A 74 -7.28 18.45 19.60
C LYS A 74 -6.40 18.69 20.83
N ALA A 75 -5.90 17.58 21.41
CA ALA A 75 -5.24 17.63 22.72
C ALA A 75 -3.72 17.84 22.65
N GLU A 76 -3.09 17.51 21.53
CA GLU A 76 -1.62 17.59 21.39
C GLU A 76 -1.22 17.96 19.97
N HIS A 77 -0.13 18.71 19.82
CA HIS A 77 0.42 19.02 18.50
C HIS A 77 1.40 17.92 18.05
N ILE A 78 1.49 17.70 16.74
CA ILE A 78 2.40 16.70 16.15
C ILE A 78 3.86 16.91 16.54
N LYS A 79 4.28 18.16 16.83
CA LYS A 79 5.65 18.49 17.26
C LYS A 79 6.02 17.79 18.56
N GLU A 80 5.14 17.86 19.55
CA GLU A 80 5.35 17.21 20.84
C GLU A 80 5.13 15.71 20.72
N ALA A 81 4.04 15.27 20.08
CA ALA A 81 3.73 13.84 19.93
C ALA A 81 4.83 13.05 19.23
N ALA A 82 5.37 13.55 18.11
CA ALA A 82 6.44 12.86 17.38
C ALA A 82 7.76 12.85 18.18
N ALA A 83 8.10 13.95 18.85
CA ALA A 83 9.29 14.03 19.68
C ALA A 83 9.23 13.09 20.90
N VAL A 84 8.07 13.03 21.57
CA VAL A 84 7.84 12.14 22.73
C VAL A 84 7.86 10.68 22.30
N LEU A 85 7.17 10.30 21.22
CA LEU A 85 7.20 8.93 20.69
C LEU A 85 8.62 8.49 20.32
N SER A 86 9.47 9.42 19.88
CA SER A 86 10.87 9.14 19.57
C SER A 86 11.73 8.85 20.82
N GLN A 87 11.24 9.12 22.04
CA GLN A 87 11.92 8.72 23.28
C GLN A 87 11.59 7.28 23.68
N TYR A 88 10.49 6.74 23.16
CA TYR A 88 9.99 5.41 23.54
C TYR A 88 10.17 4.36 22.43
N CYS A 89 10.39 4.80 21.20
CA CYS A 89 10.51 3.94 20.03
C CYS A 89 11.83 4.21 19.30
N ASP A 90 12.47 3.17 18.79
CA ASP A 90 13.64 3.27 17.92
C ASP A 90 13.27 3.42 16.43
N VAL A 91 12.07 2.97 16.07
CA VAL A 91 11.47 3.11 14.73
C VAL A 91 9.99 3.37 14.90
N ILE A 92 9.45 4.32 14.14
CA ILE A 92 8.01 4.60 14.12
C ILE A 92 7.45 4.26 12.74
N ALA A 93 6.40 3.43 12.70
CA ALA A 93 5.70 3.05 11.48
C ALA A 93 4.30 3.68 11.47
N VAL A 94 3.99 4.48 10.45
CA VAL A 94 2.76 5.29 10.37
C VAL A 94 1.84 4.76 9.29
N ARG A 95 0.53 4.69 9.59
CA ARG A 95 -0.53 4.40 8.64
C ARG A 95 -1.65 5.43 8.76
N SER A 96 -1.88 6.16 7.67
CA SER A 96 -2.90 7.19 7.57
C SER A 96 -3.48 7.23 6.15
N PHE A 97 -4.79 7.12 5.99
CA PHE A 97 -5.47 7.16 4.69
C PHE A 97 -5.77 8.58 4.24
N ALA A 98 -5.96 8.74 2.93
CA ALA A 98 -6.65 9.88 2.36
C ALA A 98 -8.09 9.95 2.89
N GLU A 99 -8.54 11.14 3.26
CA GLU A 99 -9.93 11.38 3.66
C GLU A 99 -10.88 11.47 2.46
N LEU A 100 -10.35 11.69 1.27
CA LEU A 100 -11.09 11.88 0.01
C LEU A 100 -12.06 13.07 0.03
N LYS A 101 -11.76 14.09 0.86
CA LYS A 101 -12.52 15.33 0.97
C LYS A 101 -11.81 16.52 0.36
N ASN A 102 -10.50 16.60 0.55
CA ASN A 102 -9.66 17.70 0.07
C ASN A 102 -8.41 17.13 -0.59
N GLN A 103 -8.35 17.22 -1.91
CA GLN A 103 -7.25 16.67 -2.70
C GLN A 103 -5.89 17.25 -2.31
N ALA A 104 -5.81 18.55 -2.07
CA ALA A 104 -4.55 19.21 -1.72
C ALA A 104 -4.01 18.74 -0.35
N GLN A 105 -4.91 18.53 0.63
CA GLN A 105 -4.53 18.01 1.94
C GLN A 105 -4.08 16.55 1.87
N ASP A 106 -4.80 15.72 1.12
CA ASP A 106 -4.43 14.32 0.93
C ASP A 106 -3.11 14.19 0.17
N GLN A 107 -2.89 15.00 -0.89
CA GLN A 107 -1.63 15.04 -1.64
C GLN A 107 -0.46 15.57 -0.79
N ALA A 108 -0.71 16.48 0.15
CA ALA A 108 0.30 16.96 1.08
C ALA A 108 0.73 15.92 2.12
N ASP A 109 0.01 14.80 2.23
CA ASP A 109 0.32 13.67 3.12
C ASP A 109 0.64 14.13 4.56
N ILE A 110 -0.23 15.01 5.10
CA ILE A 110 0.03 15.83 6.29
C ILE A 110 0.46 15.00 7.49
N VAL A 111 -0.18 13.86 7.72
CA VAL A 111 0.14 13.00 8.87
C VAL A 111 1.53 12.41 8.74
N LEU A 112 1.85 11.77 7.60
CA LEU A 112 3.16 11.17 7.38
C LEU A 112 4.27 12.24 7.42
N ASN A 113 4.06 13.36 6.72
CA ASN A 113 5.03 14.46 6.68
C ASN A 113 5.22 15.14 8.04
N GLY A 114 4.19 15.18 8.87
CA GLY A 114 4.29 15.63 10.26
C GLY A 114 5.28 14.78 11.07
N PHE A 115 5.14 13.45 11.00
CA PHE A 115 6.10 12.54 11.66
C PHE A 115 7.49 12.62 11.05
N LEU A 116 7.63 12.67 9.72
CA LEU A 116 8.93 12.82 9.05
C LEU A 116 9.66 14.10 9.46
N LYS A 117 8.92 15.18 9.71
CA LYS A 117 9.49 16.49 10.08
C LYS A 117 9.94 16.56 11.54
N TYR A 118 9.21 15.93 12.46
CA TYR A 118 9.37 16.16 13.90
C TYR A 118 9.83 14.93 14.70
N ALA A 119 9.82 13.73 14.14
CA ALA A 119 10.38 12.57 14.82
C ALA A 119 11.92 12.59 14.80
N GLY A 120 12.51 12.16 15.90
CA GLY A 120 13.96 11.96 16.05
C GLY A 120 14.45 10.56 15.67
N VAL A 121 13.55 9.69 15.19
CA VAL A 121 13.85 8.31 14.81
C VAL A 121 13.33 8.02 13.40
N PRO A 122 13.82 6.96 12.72
CA PRO A 122 13.35 6.59 11.39
C PRO A 122 11.85 6.35 11.32
N ILE A 123 11.23 6.83 10.24
CA ILE A 123 9.80 6.66 9.97
C ILE A 123 9.60 5.67 8.83
N VAL A 124 8.69 4.71 9.03
CA VAL A 124 8.24 3.76 8.00
C VAL A 124 6.83 4.12 7.54
N ASN A 125 6.66 4.38 6.26
CA ASN A 125 5.35 4.52 5.65
C ASN A 125 4.70 3.14 5.48
N MET A 126 3.76 2.77 6.36
CA MET A 126 2.98 1.55 6.22
C MET A 126 1.83 1.68 5.20
N GLU A 127 1.29 2.85 5.04
CA GLU A 127 0.35 3.35 4.04
C GLU A 127 0.02 4.79 4.39
N SER A 128 0.10 5.68 3.40
CA SER A 128 -0.24 7.09 3.54
C SER A 128 -1.36 7.48 2.58
N ALA A 129 -1.75 8.75 2.59
CA ALA A 129 -2.75 9.24 1.66
C ALA A 129 -2.30 9.12 0.20
N ALA A 130 -1.01 9.28 -0.07
CA ALA A 130 -0.44 9.28 -1.42
C ALA A 130 0.12 7.92 -1.87
N GLY A 131 0.56 7.05 -0.92
CA GLY A 131 1.27 5.84 -1.29
C GLY A 131 1.19 4.68 -0.28
N HIS A 132 1.47 3.46 -0.79
CA HIS A 132 1.57 2.24 0.01
C HIS A 132 2.80 1.41 -0.37
N PRO A 133 4.03 1.92 -0.07
CA PRO A 133 5.28 1.34 -0.59
C PRO A 133 5.53 -0.10 -0.14
N LEU A 134 5.14 -0.47 1.08
CA LEU A 134 5.29 -1.85 1.56
C LEU A 134 4.39 -2.84 0.79
N GLN A 135 3.22 -2.39 0.31
CA GLN A 135 2.39 -3.21 -0.58
C GLN A 135 3.05 -3.35 -1.94
N ALA A 136 3.51 -2.26 -2.53
CA ALA A 136 4.13 -2.28 -3.84
C ALA A 136 5.38 -3.19 -3.89
N LEU A 137 6.21 -3.18 -2.84
CA LEU A 137 7.34 -4.11 -2.74
C LEU A 137 6.87 -5.57 -2.60
N ALA A 138 5.80 -5.83 -1.85
CA ALA A 138 5.22 -7.17 -1.74
C ALA A 138 4.65 -7.66 -3.08
N ASP A 139 4.05 -6.75 -3.85
CA ASP A 139 3.53 -7.04 -5.19
C ASP A 139 4.66 -7.37 -6.16
N ALA A 140 5.75 -6.58 -6.14
CA ALA A 140 6.95 -6.85 -6.92
C ALA A 140 7.59 -8.21 -6.57
N MET A 141 7.68 -8.55 -5.27
CA MET A 141 8.14 -9.86 -4.81
C MET A 141 7.26 -10.98 -5.37
N THR A 142 5.94 -10.80 -5.36
CA THR A 142 5.00 -11.81 -5.84
C THR A 142 5.13 -12.02 -7.36
N ILE A 143 5.26 -10.94 -8.12
CA ILE A 143 5.50 -11.02 -9.57
C ILE A 143 6.81 -11.75 -9.84
N GLU A 144 7.90 -11.39 -9.16
CA GLU A 144 9.21 -12.01 -9.36
C GLU A 144 9.22 -13.51 -9.06
N GLU A 145 8.45 -13.94 -8.04
CA GLU A 145 8.33 -15.35 -7.65
C GLU A 145 7.48 -16.18 -8.61
N HIS A 146 6.54 -15.56 -9.34
CA HIS A 146 5.58 -16.29 -10.18
C HIS A 146 5.72 -16.00 -11.68
N LYS A 147 6.60 -15.08 -12.09
CA LYS A 147 6.80 -14.79 -13.51
C LYS A 147 7.36 -16.00 -14.27
N LYS A 148 6.82 -16.24 -15.46
CA LYS A 148 7.24 -17.32 -16.36
C LYS A 148 8.19 -16.83 -17.45
N ARG A 149 8.24 -15.51 -17.71
CA ARG A 149 9.13 -14.85 -18.66
C ARG A 149 9.88 -13.69 -18.02
N ALA A 150 11.01 -13.30 -18.61
CA ALA A 150 11.89 -12.29 -18.03
C ALA A 150 11.19 -10.92 -17.86
N GLN A 151 10.36 -10.54 -18.83
CA GLN A 151 9.58 -9.30 -18.85
C GLN A 151 8.09 -9.65 -19.03
N PRO A 152 7.37 -9.95 -17.93
CA PRO A 152 5.94 -10.22 -18.01
C PRO A 152 5.14 -8.95 -18.36
N LYS A 153 4.06 -9.10 -19.13
CA LYS A 153 3.07 -8.02 -19.30
C LYS A 153 2.22 -7.93 -18.06
N ILE A 154 2.23 -6.75 -17.44
CA ILE A 154 1.52 -6.47 -16.19
C ILE A 154 0.43 -5.44 -16.47
N VAL A 155 -0.79 -5.71 -16.06
CA VAL A 155 -1.92 -4.80 -16.24
C VAL A 155 -2.51 -4.44 -14.89
N LEU A 156 -2.51 -3.14 -14.57
CA LEU A 156 -3.32 -2.59 -13.50
C LEU A 156 -4.70 -2.28 -14.04
N THR A 157 -5.73 -2.95 -13.55
CA THR A 157 -7.10 -2.66 -13.98
C THR A 157 -7.97 -2.15 -12.85
N TRP A 158 -8.72 -1.08 -13.15
CA TRP A 158 -9.81 -0.63 -12.29
C TRP A 158 -10.93 -1.66 -12.26
N ALA A 159 -11.62 -1.75 -11.13
CA ALA A 159 -12.85 -2.53 -10.98
C ALA A 159 -13.85 -1.78 -10.10
N PRO A 160 -15.18 -2.02 -10.22
CA PRO A 160 -16.20 -1.28 -9.49
C PRO A 160 -16.12 -1.53 -7.98
N HIS A 161 -16.55 -0.53 -7.21
CA HIS A 161 -16.67 -0.66 -5.75
C HIS A 161 -17.75 0.32 -5.25
N PRO A 162 -18.57 -0.05 -4.25
CA PRO A 162 -19.69 0.80 -3.78
C PRO A 162 -19.23 2.03 -2.98
N ARG A 163 -17.95 2.13 -2.64
CA ARG A 163 -17.36 3.28 -1.93
C ARG A 163 -16.16 3.80 -2.67
N ALA A 164 -15.90 5.09 -2.56
CA ALA A 164 -14.65 5.68 -3.00
C ALA A 164 -13.47 5.10 -2.20
N LEU A 165 -12.39 4.75 -2.89
CA LEU A 165 -11.14 4.27 -2.29
C LEU A 165 -9.97 5.16 -2.71
N PRO A 166 -8.93 5.30 -1.85
CA PRO A 166 -7.74 6.08 -2.17
C PRO A 166 -6.96 5.57 -3.37
N GLN A 167 -6.21 6.47 -4.01
CA GLN A 167 -5.30 6.16 -5.11
C GLN A 167 -3.91 5.67 -4.64
N ALA A 168 -3.65 5.63 -3.33
CA ALA A 168 -2.36 5.27 -2.74
C ALA A 168 -1.80 3.92 -3.24
N VAL A 169 -2.64 2.88 -3.29
CA VAL A 169 -2.21 1.55 -3.78
C VAL A 169 -1.91 1.55 -5.27
N PRO A 170 -2.82 2.00 -6.19
CA PRO A 170 -2.50 2.05 -7.61
C PRO A 170 -1.30 2.95 -7.90
N ASN A 171 -1.14 4.10 -7.23
CA ASN A 171 0.02 4.97 -7.40
C ASN A 171 1.33 4.22 -7.11
N SER A 172 1.46 3.64 -5.91
CA SER A 172 2.68 2.92 -5.53
C SER A 172 2.92 1.67 -6.37
N PHE A 173 1.86 1.01 -6.85
CA PHE A 173 2.00 -0.11 -7.77
C PHE A 173 2.60 0.35 -9.11
N VAL A 174 2.09 1.43 -9.69
CA VAL A 174 2.59 2.00 -10.96
C VAL A 174 4.05 2.42 -10.81
N GLU A 175 4.41 3.15 -9.75
CA GLU A 175 5.79 3.54 -9.46
C GLU A 175 6.72 2.33 -9.37
N MET A 176 6.29 1.29 -8.67
CA MET A 176 7.08 0.07 -8.52
C MET A 176 7.27 -0.66 -9.86
N MET A 177 6.24 -0.73 -10.69
CA MET A 177 6.34 -1.36 -12.03
C MET A 177 7.27 -0.59 -12.94
N GLN A 178 7.29 0.73 -12.89
CA GLN A 178 8.26 1.56 -13.61
C GLN A 178 9.70 1.28 -13.15
N LEU A 179 9.92 1.15 -11.84
CA LEU A 179 11.24 0.81 -11.29
C LEU A 179 11.70 -0.60 -11.67
N MET A 180 10.77 -1.54 -11.80
CA MET A 180 11.10 -2.91 -12.24
C MET A 180 11.46 -2.96 -13.73
N GLY A 181 10.92 -2.05 -14.52
CA GLY A 181 10.99 -2.07 -15.98
C GLY A 181 10.22 -3.26 -16.56
N GLY A 182 9.66 -3.09 -17.73
CA GLY A 182 8.87 -4.12 -18.38
C GLY A 182 7.52 -3.58 -18.88
N PRO A 183 6.81 -4.35 -19.71
CA PRO A 183 5.56 -3.89 -20.29
C PRO A 183 4.47 -3.81 -19.23
N THR A 184 4.08 -2.57 -18.92
CA THR A 184 3.00 -2.25 -17.97
C THR A 184 1.91 -1.46 -18.69
N ALA A 185 0.65 -1.76 -18.41
CA ALA A 185 -0.51 -1.03 -18.91
C ALA A 185 -1.51 -0.74 -17.80
N ILE A 186 -2.35 0.27 -18.00
CA ILE A 186 -3.42 0.63 -17.05
C ILE A 186 -4.75 0.61 -17.80
N ALA A 187 -5.77 -0.02 -17.21
CA ALA A 187 -7.14 0.00 -17.71
C ALA A 187 -8.08 0.62 -16.69
N HIS A 188 -8.84 1.63 -17.11
CA HIS A 188 -9.86 2.26 -16.27
C HIS A 188 -10.95 2.95 -17.10
N PRO A 189 -12.19 3.11 -16.60
CA PRO A 189 -13.21 3.92 -17.23
C PRO A 189 -12.76 5.38 -17.31
N LYS A 190 -13.35 6.15 -18.23
CA LYS A 190 -13.12 7.60 -18.28
C LYS A 190 -13.44 8.25 -16.92
N GLY A 191 -12.64 9.23 -16.51
CA GLY A 191 -12.77 9.93 -15.23
C GLY A 191 -11.94 9.32 -14.07
N TYR A 192 -11.27 8.18 -14.28
CA TYR A 192 -10.45 7.51 -13.26
C TYR A 192 -8.94 7.57 -13.53
N ALA A 193 -8.49 8.58 -14.28
CA ALA A 193 -7.06 8.75 -14.51
C ALA A 193 -6.31 8.92 -13.18
N LEU A 194 -5.16 8.26 -13.07
CA LEU A 194 -4.18 8.53 -12.02
C LEU A 194 -3.35 9.77 -12.38
N ASN A 195 -2.51 10.24 -11.47
CA ASN A 195 -1.65 11.39 -11.72
C ASN A 195 -0.84 11.20 -13.02
N PRO A 196 -0.93 12.12 -14.00
CA PRO A 196 -0.24 12.01 -15.29
C PRO A 196 1.28 11.88 -15.17
N GLU A 197 1.88 12.43 -14.13
CA GLU A 197 3.32 12.30 -13.91
C GLU A 197 3.72 10.86 -13.56
N LEU A 198 2.90 10.18 -12.76
CA LEU A 198 3.11 8.78 -12.39
C LEU A 198 2.85 7.82 -13.56
N THR A 199 1.95 8.19 -14.48
CA THR A 199 1.56 7.31 -15.60
C THR A 199 2.28 7.62 -16.89
N ARG A 200 3.25 8.54 -16.87
CA ARG A 200 3.99 8.96 -18.06
C ARG A 200 4.64 7.77 -18.77
N GLY A 201 4.30 7.61 -20.07
CA GLY A 201 4.84 6.54 -20.92
C GLY A 201 4.16 5.17 -20.71
N ILE A 202 3.16 5.06 -19.85
CA ILE A 202 2.40 3.82 -19.66
C ILE A 202 1.14 3.87 -20.54
N PRO A 203 0.87 2.87 -21.40
CA PRO A 203 -0.38 2.77 -22.15
C PRO A 203 -1.60 2.74 -21.24
N ILE A 204 -2.61 3.57 -21.55
CA ILE A 204 -3.88 3.65 -20.82
C ILE A 204 -5.01 3.19 -21.75
N TYR A 205 -5.80 2.27 -21.26
CA TYR A 205 -6.95 1.68 -21.97
C TYR A 205 -8.26 2.04 -21.29
N HIS A 206 -9.27 2.37 -22.09
CA HIS A 206 -10.66 2.53 -21.63
C HIS A 206 -11.54 1.34 -21.98
N ASN A 207 -10.94 0.31 -22.58
CA ASN A 207 -11.49 -1.02 -22.78
C ASN A 207 -10.66 -2.01 -21.96
N GLN A 208 -11.30 -2.68 -20.99
CA GLN A 208 -10.62 -3.59 -20.07
C GLN A 208 -10.10 -4.84 -20.81
N GLU A 209 -10.89 -5.41 -21.71
CA GLU A 209 -10.55 -6.65 -22.42
C GLU A 209 -9.34 -6.45 -23.33
N GLU A 210 -9.28 -5.33 -24.05
CA GLU A 210 -8.13 -4.96 -24.87
C GLU A 210 -6.84 -4.84 -24.04
N ALA A 211 -6.93 -4.24 -22.84
CA ALA A 211 -5.78 -4.12 -21.98
C ALA A 211 -5.28 -5.47 -21.46
N LEU A 212 -6.22 -6.39 -21.15
CA LEU A 212 -5.92 -7.70 -20.55
C LEU A 212 -5.41 -8.73 -21.57
N GLU A 213 -5.54 -8.49 -22.87
CA GLU A 213 -5.03 -9.38 -23.91
C GLU A 213 -3.54 -9.71 -23.67
N ASP A 214 -3.18 -10.99 -23.70
CA ASP A 214 -1.81 -11.50 -23.46
C ASP A 214 -1.13 -11.01 -22.13
N ALA A 215 -1.92 -10.60 -21.13
CA ALA A 215 -1.39 -10.27 -19.83
C ALA A 215 -0.84 -11.52 -19.11
N ASP A 216 0.29 -11.37 -18.39
CA ASP A 216 0.79 -12.39 -17.47
C ASP A 216 0.28 -12.17 -16.06
N PHE A 217 0.15 -10.91 -15.65
CA PHE A 217 -0.37 -10.50 -14.36
C PHE A 217 -1.42 -9.41 -14.50
N VAL A 218 -2.55 -9.60 -13.82
CA VAL A 218 -3.64 -8.64 -13.77
C VAL A 218 -3.82 -8.21 -12.31
N TYR A 219 -3.43 -6.97 -12.01
CA TYR A 219 -3.65 -6.36 -10.70
C TYR A 219 -5.00 -5.65 -10.71
N VAL A 220 -5.97 -6.22 -10.02
CA VAL A 220 -7.33 -5.68 -9.95
C VAL A 220 -7.45 -4.75 -8.74
N LYS A 221 -7.87 -3.50 -8.95
CA LYS A 221 -8.02 -2.55 -7.85
C LYS A 221 -9.08 -1.49 -8.16
N ASN A 222 -9.87 -1.12 -7.16
CA ASN A 222 -10.69 0.09 -7.24
C ASN A 222 -9.90 1.31 -6.74
N TRP A 223 -10.15 2.44 -7.36
CA TRP A 223 -9.79 3.78 -6.86
C TRP A 223 -10.83 4.81 -7.28
N SER A 224 -10.94 5.91 -6.53
CA SER A 224 -11.86 6.99 -6.80
C SER A 224 -11.38 7.92 -7.92
N ALA A 225 -12.31 8.68 -8.49
CA ALA A 225 -12.00 9.71 -9.46
C ALA A 225 -11.11 10.81 -8.87
N SER A 226 -10.32 11.44 -9.72
CA SER A 226 -9.52 12.63 -9.38
C SER A 226 -10.30 13.93 -9.59
N ASP A 227 -11.30 13.91 -10.47
CA ASP A 227 -12.19 15.03 -10.74
C ASP A 227 -13.62 14.54 -11.07
N PRO A 228 -14.62 14.81 -10.22
CA PRO A 228 -14.51 15.37 -8.87
C PRO A 228 -13.72 14.45 -7.93
N TYR A 229 -12.87 15.03 -7.10
CA TYR A 229 -12.00 14.27 -6.20
C TYR A 229 -12.80 13.40 -5.21
N GLY A 230 -12.41 12.14 -5.10
CA GLY A 230 -13.06 11.19 -4.21
C GLY A 230 -14.41 10.67 -4.69
N ALA A 231 -14.85 11.01 -5.91
CA ALA A 231 -16.13 10.57 -6.43
C ALA A 231 -16.12 9.11 -6.93
N VAL A 232 -17.29 8.47 -6.86
CA VAL A 232 -17.60 7.22 -7.56
C VAL A 232 -18.41 7.57 -8.80
N LEU A 233 -17.80 7.57 -9.97
CA LEU A 233 -18.43 7.97 -11.24
C LEU A 233 -18.97 6.78 -12.04
N ASN A 234 -18.51 5.57 -11.71
CA ASN A 234 -18.84 4.36 -12.45
C ASN A 234 -19.07 3.19 -11.48
N THR A 235 -20.13 2.45 -11.70
CA THR A 235 -20.49 1.22 -10.97
C THR A 235 -20.79 0.08 -11.94
N ASP A 236 -20.42 0.21 -13.21
CA ASP A 236 -20.69 -0.77 -14.26
C ASP A 236 -20.07 -2.14 -13.93
N PRO A 237 -20.89 -3.18 -13.74
CA PRO A 237 -20.41 -4.51 -13.40
C PRO A 237 -19.58 -5.15 -14.49
N SER A 238 -19.64 -4.65 -15.73
CA SER A 238 -18.79 -5.13 -16.82
C SER A 238 -17.30 -4.96 -16.56
N TRP A 239 -16.88 -4.10 -15.62
CA TRP A 239 -15.50 -3.95 -15.19
C TRP A 239 -15.08 -4.96 -14.09
N MET A 240 -15.97 -5.83 -13.64
CA MET A 240 -15.58 -6.95 -12.78
C MET A 240 -14.69 -7.92 -13.57
N VAL A 241 -13.61 -8.41 -12.95
CA VAL A 241 -12.73 -9.41 -13.56
C VAL A 241 -13.27 -10.81 -13.27
N ASN A 242 -13.51 -11.59 -14.31
CA ASN A 242 -13.91 -12.99 -14.32
C ASN A 242 -12.88 -13.85 -15.05
N LEU A 243 -13.06 -15.16 -15.10
CA LEU A 243 -12.13 -16.10 -15.76
C LEU A 243 -11.97 -15.85 -17.25
N ASP A 244 -13.05 -15.51 -17.95
CA ASP A 244 -13.03 -15.27 -19.40
C ASP A 244 -12.09 -14.07 -19.73
N LYS A 245 -12.21 -12.98 -18.97
CA LYS A 245 -11.35 -11.81 -19.11
C LYS A 245 -9.92 -12.05 -18.63
N LEU A 246 -9.76 -12.83 -17.57
CA LEU A 246 -8.44 -13.11 -17.00
C LEU A 246 -7.60 -13.99 -17.93
N GLY A 247 -8.23 -14.89 -18.70
CA GLY A 247 -7.55 -15.85 -19.57
C GLY A 247 -6.53 -16.69 -18.80
N SER A 248 -5.27 -16.67 -19.25
CA SER A 248 -4.16 -17.42 -18.59
C SER A 248 -3.38 -16.60 -17.58
N ALA A 249 -3.74 -15.33 -17.34
CA ALA A 249 -3.03 -14.44 -16.45
C ALA A 249 -3.15 -14.85 -14.97
N GLN A 250 -2.18 -14.43 -14.16
CA GLN A 250 -2.26 -14.52 -12.70
C GLN A 250 -2.98 -13.29 -12.16
N MET A 251 -3.97 -13.50 -11.29
CA MET A 251 -4.72 -12.41 -10.67
C MET A 251 -4.08 -11.98 -9.37
N MET A 252 -3.98 -10.65 -9.17
CA MET A 252 -3.44 -9.99 -8.00
C MET A 252 -4.45 -8.98 -7.42
N HIS A 253 -4.51 -8.88 -6.10
CA HIS A 253 -5.30 -7.87 -5.37
C HIS A 253 -4.77 -7.71 -3.94
N CYS A 254 -4.58 -6.48 -3.47
CA CYS A 254 -4.01 -6.21 -2.12
C CYS A 254 -4.92 -6.61 -0.95
N LEU A 255 -6.18 -6.98 -1.21
CA LEU A 255 -7.22 -7.20 -0.21
C LEU A 255 -7.51 -5.97 0.70
N PRO A 256 -8.73 -5.83 1.27
CA PRO A 256 -9.89 -6.71 1.10
C PRO A 256 -10.48 -6.59 -0.29
N VAL A 257 -11.02 -7.68 -0.80
CA VAL A 257 -11.71 -7.74 -2.10
C VAL A 257 -13.21 -7.99 -1.87
N ARG A 258 -14.05 -7.40 -2.71
CA ARG A 258 -15.49 -7.70 -2.73
C ARG A 258 -15.75 -8.72 -3.82
N ARG A 259 -16.09 -9.93 -3.40
CA ARG A 259 -16.46 -11.05 -4.26
C ARG A 259 -17.68 -10.66 -5.12
N ASN A 260 -17.64 -11.02 -6.40
CA ASN A 260 -18.71 -10.79 -7.38
C ASN A 260 -19.10 -9.30 -7.57
N VAL A 261 -18.16 -8.40 -7.18
CA VAL A 261 -18.21 -6.97 -7.46
C VAL A 261 -16.91 -6.51 -8.11
N VAL A 262 -15.79 -6.78 -7.45
CA VAL A 262 -14.44 -6.42 -7.93
C VAL A 262 -13.85 -7.56 -8.76
N VAL A 263 -13.94 -8.77 -8.23
CA VAL A 263 -13.43 -10.02 -8.82
C VAL A 263 -14.46 -11.11 -8.58
N ALA A 264 -14.69 -11.95 -9.57
CA ALA A 264 -15.59 -13.08 -9.48
C ALA A 264 -15.07 -14.17 -8.54
N ASP A 265 -15.97 -14.95 -7.94
CA ASP A 265 -15.62 -16.01 -6.97
C ASP A 265 -14.70 -17.07 -7.58
N ASP A 266 -14.99 -17.51 -8.79
CA ASP A 266 -14.23 -18.51 -9.53
C ASP A 266 -12.78 -18.09 -9.79
N VAL A 267 -12.52 -16.80 -10.02
CA VAL A 267 -11.16 -16.24 -10.12
C VAL A 267 -10.46 -16.27 -8.78
N LEU A 268 -11.13 -15.79 -7.72
CA LEU A 268 -10.54 -15.72 -6.37
C LEU A 268 -10.19 -17.10 -5.80
N ASP A 269 -10.98 -18.10 -6.13
CA ASP A 269 -10.82 -19.47 -5.65
C ASP A 269 -9.99 -20.36 -6.60
N SER A 270 -9.54 -19.80 -7.74
CA SER A 270 -8.71 -20.50 -8.71
C SER A 270 -7.23 -20.55 -8.33
N ALA A 271 -6.48 -21.42 -9.00
CA ALA A 271 -5.01 -21.46 -8.90
C ALA A 271 -4.32 -20.23 -9.51
N GLN A 272 -5.05 -19.39 -10.25
CA GLN A 272 -4.53 -18.15 -10.82
C GLN A 272 -4.52 -16.99 -9.81
N SER A 273 -5.17 -17.16 -8.65
CA SER A 273 -5.24 -16.13 -7.61
C SER A 273 -3.97 -16.10 -6.76
N LEU A 274 -3.24 -15.00 -6.79
CA LEU A 274 -2.02 -14.78 -6.00
C LEU A 274 -2.24 -13.97 -4.72
N VAL A 275 -3.49 -13.70 -4.34
CA VAL A 275 -3.79 -12.81 -3.18
C VAL A 275 -3.18 -13.26 -1.87
N LEU A 276 -3.07 -14.57 -1.63
CA LEU A 276 -2.44 -15.11 -0.42
C LEU A 276 -0.91 -15.01 -0.48
N HIS A 277 -0.32 -15.17 -1.66
CA HIS A 277 1.11 -14.96 -1.88
C HIS A 277 1.50 -13.50 -1.64
N GLN A 278 0.71 -12.55 -2.18
CA GLN A 278 0.87 -11.11 -1.88
C GLN A 278 0.75 -10.83 -0.39
N ALA A 279 -0.29 -11.36 0.27
CA ALA A 279 -0.49 -11.16 1.71
C ALA A 279 0.69 -11.70 2.55
N ASN A 280 1.26 -12.84 2.17
CA ASN A 280 2.45 -13.39 2.81
C ASN A 280 3.68 -12.48 2.57
N ASN A 281 3.88 -11.99 1.35
CA ASN A 281 5.00 -11.11 0.99
C ASN A 281 4.97 -9.76 1.72
N ARG A 282 3.80 -9.31 2.22
CA ARG A 282 3.69 -8.14 3.10
C ARG A 282 4.58 -8.23 4.34
N THR A 283 4.72 -9.41 4.92
CA THR A 283 5.62 -9.64 6.06
C THR A 283 7.07 -9.39 5.66
N TYR A 284 7.48 -9.89 4.51
CA TYR A 284 8.88 -9.83 4.09
C TYR A 284 9.27 -8.48 3.48
N SER A 285 8.33 -7.76 2.88
CA SER A 285 8.54 -6.37 2.49
C SER A 285 8.78 -5.47 3.71
N ALA A 286 7.96 -5.60 4.75
CA ALA A 286 8.15 -4.86 6.00
C ALA A 286 9.45 -5.30 6.72
N LEU A 287 9.72 -6.61 6.76
CA LEU A 287 10.95 -7.18 7.33
C LEU A 287 12.20 -6.58 6.67
N TYR A 288 12.21 -6.50 5.34
CA TYR A 288 13.34 -5.94 4.61
C TYR A 288 13.55 -4.46 4.93
N VAL A 289 12.49 -3.66 4.95
CA VAL A 289 12.60 -2.22 5.26
C VAL A 289 13.11 -2.00 6.68
N LEU A 290 12.53 -2.70 7.67
CA LEU A 290 12.99 -2.62 9.05
C LEU A 290 14.45 -3.11 9.20
N HIS A 291 14.81 -4.19 8.53
CA HIS A 291 16.19 -4.70 8.52
C HIS A 291 17.17 -3.66 7.98
N GLN A 292 16.83 -2.95 6.89
CA GLN A 292 17.70 -1.90 6.35
C GLN A 292 17.86 -0.73 7.35
N ILE A 293 16.78 -0.31 8.00
CA ILE A 293 16.82 0.75 9.01
C ILE A 293 17.72 0.37 10.19
N LEU A 294 17.64 -0.86 10.66
CA LEU A 294 18.39 -1.32 11.83
C LEU A 294 19.88 -1.59 11.56
N GLN A 295 20.31 -1.61 10.29
CA GLN A 295 21.72 -1.76 9.92
C GLN A 295 22.48 -0.42 9.88
N HIS A 296 21.77 0.70 9.93
CA HIS A 296 22.30 2.07 9.92
C HIS A 296 22.03 2.78 11.24
#